data_4bf4cd092a838e15f3554703ab3d84ab
#
_entry.id   4bf4cd092a838e15f3554703ab3d84ab
#
_cell.length_a   1.000
_cell.length_b   1.000
_cell.length_c   1.000
_cell.angle_alpha   90.00
_cell.angle_beta   90.00
_cell.angle_gamma   90.00
#
_symmetry.space_group_name_H-M   'P 1'
#
loop_
_entity.id
_entity.type
_entity.pdbx_description
1 polymer ?
#
loop_
_entity_poly.entity_id
_entity_poly.type
_entity_poly.pdbx_seq_one_letter_code
_entity_poly.pdbx_strand_id
1 'polypeptide(L)'
;MKHTLRSAFSTEGRRMAGARALWVANGMKREMFGKPIIAIANSFTQFVPGHTHLHKVGQLVKHEIEKLGCYAAEFNTIAIDDGIAMGHDGMLYSLPSRDLIADSVEYMVNAHKADALVCISNCDKITPGMLMAAMRLNIPTVFVSGGPMEAGKWKGENVDLITAMVKGADTSVSDEELAEIENRACPGCGSCSGMFTANSMNCLTEALGLSLPGNGTILATHANRRRLFEDAAKLIVGNAYKYYEDGDESVLPRSIATRQAFLNAMTLDIAMGGSTNTVLHLLAVANEAGVDFKMADIDALSRKVPCLCKLSPNTQRFSIQECNRAGGVMGILGELAKGDLLDLSAIRVNGQTLGEDVKKYDITGNEIDPEADRIYHSAPAGRFCTQMGTQNTKWEMLDTDRAEGCIHDLAHAYSKDGGLAVLFGNIAQDGCVVKTAGVDASLNHFEGPAKVFDSQEAACEGILGGKVVAGDVVVITYEGPKGGPGMQEMLYPTSYIKSRHLGKACALITDGRFSGGTSGLSIGHISPEAAAGGNIGKIVDGDIIEIDIPSRTINVRLTDEQLSARPMRPLLRKREVPKSLRAYASMVSSADKGGIRII
;
A
#
# COMPACT_ATOMS: atom_id res chain seq x y z
N MET A 1 -27.65 26.52 4.74
CA MET A 1 -26.36 25.86 4.78
C MET A 1 -25.53 26.44 5.92
N LYS A 2 -24.91 25.62 6.74
CA LYS A 2 -23.99 26.06 7.82
C LYS A 2 -22.62 26.43 7.28
N HIS A 3 -22.18 25.75 6.21
CA HIS A 3 -20.98 26.10 5.48
C HIS A 3 -21.31 26.51 4.05
N THR A 4 -20.61 27.53 3.54
CA THR A 4 -20.76 27.97 2.15
C THR A 4 -20.05 26.96 1.23
N LEU A 5 -20.72 26.58 0.13
CA LEU A 5 -20.10 25.74 -0.90
C LEU A 5 -18.83 26.42 -1.45
N ARG A 6 -17.76 25.68 -1.60
CA ARG A 6 -16.53 26.16 -2.26
C ARG A 6 -16.81 26.53 -3.71
N SER A 7 -17.67 25.74 -4.38
CA SER A 7 -18.08 25.96 -5.76
C SER A 7 -18.85 27.28 -5.98
N ALA A 8 -19.40 27.91 -4.93
CA ALA A 8 -20.04 29.23 -5.02
C ALA A 8 -19.13 30.27 -5.67
N PHE A 9 -17.79 30.16 -5.47
CA PHE A 9 -16.81 31.04 -6.11
C PHE A 9 -16.85 31.00 -7.65
N SER A 10 -17.37 29.97 -8.28
CA SER A 10 -17.48 29.83 -9.73
C SER A 10 -18.92 29.70 -10.24
N THR A 11 -19.89 29.47 -9.34
CA THR A 11 -21.28 29.20 -9.70
C THR A 11 -22.24 30.33 -9.36
N GLU A 12 -21.87 31.26 -8.48
CA GLU A 12 -22.77 32.32 -7.99
C GLU A 12 -22.37 33.72 -8.45
N GLY A 13 -23.37 34.64 -8.42
CA GLY A 13 -23.20 36.05 -8.72
C GLY A 13 -23.00 36.35 -10.21
N ARG A 14 -23.36 37.60 -10.61
CA ARG A 14 -23.29 38.05 -12.03
C ARG A 14 -21.87 38.02 -12.59
N ARG A 15 -20.86 38.29 -11.76
CA ARG A 15 -19.45 38.28 -12.13
C ARG A 15 -18.98 36.91 -12.66
N MET A 16 -19.57 35.81 -12.16
CA MET A 16 -19.21 34.44 -12.52
C MET A 16 -20.00 33.88 -13.73
N ALA A 17 -20.66 34.75 -14.51
CA ALA A 17 -21.41 34.32 -15.69
C ALA A 17 -20.51 33.55 -16.70
N GLY A 18 -19.27 33.98 -16.90
CA GLY A 18 -18.31 33.29 -17.76
C GLY A 18 -17.96 31.87 -17.24
N ALA A 19 -17.69 31.73 -15.96
CA ALA A 19 -17.42 30.42 -15.35
C ALA A 19 -18.64 29.49 -15.47
N ARG A 20 -19.85 30.00 -15.21
CA ARG A 20 -21.09 29.21 -15.40
C ARG A 20 -21.30 28.77 -16.83
N ALA A 21 -20.96 29.63 -17.82
CA ALA A 21 -21.05 29.24 -19.23
C ALA A 21 -20.14 28.06 -19.55
N LEU A 22 -18.93 27.99 -18.96
CA LEU A 22 -18.00 26.85 -19.10
C LEU A 22 -18.52 25.62 -18.38
N TRP A 23 -19.11 25.76 -17.17
CA TRP A 23 -19.74 24.62 -16.50
C TRP A 23 -20.90 24.04 -17.33
N VAL A 24 -21.72 24.89 -17.97
CA VAL A 24 -22.78 24.45 -18.88
C VAL A 24 -22.19 23.73 -20.11
N ALA A 25 -21.09 24.25 -20.67
CA ALA A 25 -20.39 23.60 -21.78
C ALA A 25 -19.83 22.21 -21.40
N ASN A 26 -19.47 22.03 -20.13
CA ASN A 26 -19.05 20.73 -19.57
C ASN A 26 -20.24 19.79 -19.24
N GLY A 27 -21.48 20.20 -19.52
CA GLY A 27 -22.69 19.40 -19.30
C GLY A 27 -23.40 19.61 -17.97
N MET A 28 -22.98 20.60 -17.16
CA MET A 28 -23.67 20.94 -15.91
C MET A 28 -25.04 21.56 -16.22
N LYS A 29 -26.10 20.95 -15.70
CA LYS A 29 -27.46 21.42 -15.90
C LYS A 29 -27.81 22.58 -14.93
N ARG A 30 -28.79 23.40 -15.30
CA ARG A 30 -29.19 24.55 -14.50
C ARG A 30 -29.65 24.22 -13.08
N GLU A 31 -30.33 23.10 -12.91
CA GLU A 31 -30.81 22.61 -11.61
C GLU A 31 -29.68 22.07 -10.69
N MET A 32 -28.46 21.94 -11.19
CA MET A 32 -27.29 21.53 -10.40
C MET A 32 -26.53 22.70 -9.79
N PHE A 33 -26.77 23.94 -10.27
CA PHE A 33 -26.18 25.15 -9.66
C PHE A 33 -26.70 25.35 -8.23
N GLY A 34 -25.80 25.70 -7.31
CA GLY A 34 -26.11 25.84 -5.89
C GLY A 34 -26.13 24.51 -5.12
N LYS A 35 -25.76 23.42 -5.77
CA LYS A 35 -25.52 22.10 -5.14
C LYS A 35 -24.05 21.76 -5.14
N PRO A 36 -23.58 20.82 -4.31
CA PRO A 36 -22.18 20.43 -4.28
C PRO A 36 -21.67 19.97 -5.65
N ILE A 37 -20.48 20.44 -6.04
CA ILE A 37 -19.70 19.91 -7.15
C ILE A 37 -18.75 18.85 -6.58
N ILE A 38 -18.87 17.62 -7.07
CA ILE A 38 -18.08 16.49 -6.58
C ILE A 38 -16.98 16.17 -7.59
N ALA A 39 -15.73 16.30 -7.17
CA ALA A 39 -14.58 15.88 -7.96
C ALA A 39 -14.41 14.36 -7.87
N ILE A 40 -14.07 13.72 -8.98
CA ILE A 40 -13.66 12.33 -9.05
C ILE A 40 -12.19 12.30 -9.47
N ALA A 41 -11.29 12.09 -8.50
CA ALA A 41 -9.88 11.84 -8.77
C ALA A 41 -9.73 10.38 -9.15
N ASN A 42 -9.57 10.12 -10.43
CA ASN A 42 -9.32 8.80 -11.00
C ASN A 42 -7.83 8.63 -11.32
N SER A 43 -7.40 7.41 -11.58
CA SER A 43 -6.03 7.06 -11.93
C SER A 43 -5.95 6.08 -13.11
N PHE A 44 -6.91 6.16 -14.03
CA PHE A 44 -6.94 5.33 -15.22
C PHE A 44 -5.66 5.47 -16.04
N THR A 45 -5.10 4.33 -16.44
CA THR A 45 -4.04 4.21 -17.43
C THR A 45 -4.05 2.79 -18.01
N GLN A 46 -3.50 2.63 -19.21
CA GLN A 46 -3.28 1.32 -19.83
C GLN A 46 -1.93 0.70 -19.48
N PHE A 47 -1.06 1.43 -18.76
CA PHE A 47 0.24 0.92 -18.30
C PHE A 47 0.15 0.09 -17.02
N VAL A 48 -0.96 0.10 -16.30
CA VAL A 48 -1.12 -0.56 -15.00
C VAL A 48 -2.29 -1.53 -15.06
N PRO A 49 -2.10 -2.86 -14.91
CA PRO A 49 -3.20 -3.83 -14.94
C PRO A 49 -4.30 -3.53 -13.93
N GLY A 50 -3.92 -3.01 -12.76
CA GLY A 50 -4.84 -2.56 -11.71
C GLY A 50 -5.70 -1.35 -12.09
N HIS A 51 -5.39 -0.64 -13.18
CA HIS A 51 -6.01 0.63 -13.55
C HIS A 51 -6.69 0.62 -14.93
N THR A 52 -6.51 -0.42 -15.74
CA THR A 52 -7.07 -0.48 -17.12
C THR A 52 -8.58 -0.36 -17.15
N HIS A 53 -9.28 -0.83 -16.14
CA HIS A 53 -10.75 -0.80 -16.03
C HIS A 53 -11.29 0.51 -15.41
N LEU A 54 -10.44 1.34 -14.80
CA LEU A 54 -10.86 2.50 -14.01
C LEU A 54 -11.53 3.60 -14.85
N HIS A 55 -11.27 3.67 -16.16
CA HIS A 55 -12.00 4.58 -17.03
C HIS A 55 -13.53 4.37 -16.96
N LYS A 56 -13.96 3.10 -17.04
CA LYS A 56 -15.39 2.76 -16.91
C LYS A 56 -15.92 3.00 -15.49
N VAL A 57 -15.07 2.81 -14.50
CA VAL A 57 -15.41 3.05 -13.09
C VAL A 57 -15.69 4.53 -12.82
N GLY A 58 -14.82 5.43 -13.29
CA GLY A 58 -15.03 6.87 -13.13
C GLY A 58 -16.35 7.33 -13.75
N GLN A 59 -16.68 6.84 -14.96
CA GLN A 59 -17.95 7.14 -15.60
C GLN A 59 -19.17 6.55 -14.86
N LEU A 60 -19.03 5.37 -14.25
CA LEU A 60 -20.07 4.79 -13.39
C LEU A 60 -20.33 5.68 -12.17
N VAL A 61 -19.27 6.04 -11.44
CA VAL A 61 -19.36 6.89 -10.23
C VAL A 61 -19.96 8.25 -10.59
N LYS A 62 -19.50 8.87 -11.69
CA LYS A 62 -20.08 10.12 -12.21
C LYS A 62 -21.59 10.00 -12.43
N HIS A 63 -22.01 8.97 -13.13
CA HIS A 63 -23.42 8.73 -13.43
C HIS A 63 -24.27 8.55 -12.15
N GLU A 64 -23.78 7.80 -11.17
CA GLU A 64 -24.50 7.59 -9.91
C GLU A 64 -24.61 8.88 -9.09
N ILE A 65 -23.58 9.72 -9.05
CA ILE A 65 -23.62 11.04 -8.40
C ILE A 65 -24.64 11.95 -9.10
N GLU A 66 -24.64 11.99 -10.44
CA GLU A 66 -25.54 12.86 -11.21
C GLU A 66 -27.02 12.45 -11.09
N LYS A 67 -27.32 11.15 -10.91
CA LYS A 67 -28.67 10.70 -10.55
C LYS A 67 -29.19 11.29 -9.25
N LEU A 68 -28.30 11.65 -8.33
CA LEU A 68 -28.63 12.28 -7.05
C LEU A 68 -28.71 13.81 -7.15
N GLY A 69 -28.54 14.35 -8.37
CA GLY A 69 -28.74 15.76 -8.68
C GLY A 69 -27.53 16.66 -8.42
N CYS A 70 -26.39 16.13 -8.05
CA CYS A 70 -25.11 16.85 -7.96
C CYS A 70 -24.37 16.79 -9.31
N TYR A 71 -23.50 17.76 -9.58
CA TYR A 71 -22.58 17.68 -10.72
C TYR A 71 -21.30 16.97 -10.32
N ALA A 72 -20.84 16.02 -11.14
CA ALA A 72 -19.59 15.31 -10.93
C ALA A 72 -18.59 15.60 -12.06
N ALA A 73 -17.36 15.93 -11.69
CA ALA A 73 -16.27 16.22 -12.62
C ALA A 73 -15.11 15.25 -12.39
N GLU A 74 -14.86 14.39 -13.39
CA GLU A 74 -13.76 13.43 -13.36
C GLU A 74 -12.48 14.04 -13.94
N PHE A 75 -11.35 13.73 -13.32
CA PHE A 75 -10.01 13.93 -13.85
C PHE A 75 -9.11 12.76 -13.47
N ASN A 76 -7.98 12.60 -14.18
CA ASN A 76 -7.01 11.54 -13.89
C ASN A 76 -5.71 12.11 -13.35
N THR A 77 -5.12 11.43 -12.36
CA THR A 77 -3.70 11.55 -12.02
C THR A 77 -2.88 10.59 -12.85
N ILE A 78 -1.55 10.72 -12.76
CA ILE A 78 -0.65 9.68 -13.26
C ILE A 78 -0.72 8.42 -12.39
N ALA A 79 -0.36 7.27 -12.97
CA ALA A 79 -0.13 6.03 -12.25
C ALA A 79 1.04 5.29 -12.89
N ILE A 80 1.99 4.86 -12.05
CA ILE A 80 3.15 4.06 -12.45
C ILE A 80 2.91 2.63 -11.96
N ASP A 81 3.21 1.64 -12.81
CA ASP A 81 3.19 0.24 -12.42
C ASP A 81 4.54 -0.16 -11.82
N ASP A 82 4.56 -0.44 -10.53
CA ASP A 82 5.78 -0.84 -9.84
C ASP A 82 6.29 -2.20 -10.35
N GLY A 83 5.41 -3.11 -10.74
CA GLY A 83 5.79 -4.40 -11.30
C GLY A 83 6.49 -4.31 -12.65
N ILE A 84 5.97 -3.48 -13.56
CA ILE A 84 6.56 -3.24 -14.89
C ILE A 84 7.85 -2.41 -14.78
N ALA A 85 7.90 -1.45 -13.85
CA ALA A 85 9.08 -0.62 -13.61
C ALA A 85 10.18 -1.34 -12.81
N MET A 86 9.88 -2.48 -12.20
CA MET A 86 10.80 -3.22 -11.33
C MET A 86 12.03 -3.71 -12.08
N GLY A 87 13.21 -3.53 -11.47
CA GLY A 87 14.47 -4.05 -12.01
C GLY A 87 15.17 -3.18 -13.05
N HIS A 88 14.66 -1.99 -13.32
CA HIS A 88 15.31 -1.00 -14.15
C HIS A 88 15.08 0.44 -13.60
N ASP A 89 15.70 1.43 -14.22
CA ASP A 89 15.70 2.83 -13.77
C ASP A 89 14.30 3.51 -13.74
N GLY A 90 13.31 2.93 -14.42
CA GLY A 90 11.91 3.35 -14.32
C GLY A 90 11.37 3.30 -12.89
N MET A 91 11.90 2.40 -12.05
CA MET A 91 11.47 2.26 -10.67
C MET A 91 11.83 3.46 -9.77
N LEU A 92 12.80 4.27 -10.18
CA LEU A 92 13.16 5.52 -9.50
C LEU A 92 12.02 6.55 -9.49
N TYR A 93 11.10 6.48 -10.45
CA TYR A 93 9.97 7.40 -10.56
C TYR A 93 8.77 7.01 -9.69
N SER A 94 8.74 5.77 -9.17
CA SER A 94 7.59 5.24 -8.45
C SER A 94 7.30 6.05 -7.17
N LEU A 95 8.21 6.08 -6.18
CA LEU A 95 7.97 6.82 -4.94
C LEU A 95 7.78 8.33 -5.13
N PRO A 96 8.58 9.02 -5.98
CA PRO A 96 8.34 10.43 -6.27
C PRO A 96 6.98 10.74 -6.85
N SER A 97 6.37 9.80 -7.59
CA SER A 97 5.03 9.98 -8.15
C SER A 97 3.95 10.12 -7.07
N ARG A 98 4.14 9.55 -5.86
CA ARG A 98 3.21 9.69 -4.74
C ARG A 98 2.94 11.15 -4.39
N ASP A 99 4.00 11.93 -4.24
CA ASP A 99 3.91 13.36 -3.93
C ASP A 99 3.35 14.17 -5.11
N LEU A 100 3.70 13.80 -6.34
CA LEU A 100 3.18 14.44 -7.54
C LEU A 100 1.66 14.15 -7.71
N ILE A 101 1.21 12.95 -7.38
CA ILE A 101 -0.21 12.60 -7.35
C ILE A 101 -0.94 13.46 -6.32
N ALA A 102 -0.39 13.58 -5.10
CA ALA A 102 -0.97 14.45 -4.07
C ALA A 102 -1.12 15.88 -4.55
N ASP A 103 -0.07 16.46 -5.16
CA ASP A 103 -0.12 17.80 -5.74
C ASP A 103 -1.18 17.90 -6.83
N SER A 104 -1.21 16.96 -7.78
CA SER A 104 -2.13 17.02 -8.92
C SER A 104 -3.60 17.03 -8.48
N VAL A 105 -3.95 16.23 -7.46
CA VAL A 105 -5.30 16.20 -6.89
C VAL A 105 -5.62 17.51 -6.17
N GLU A 106 -4.68 18.00 -5.36
CA GLU A 106 -4.83 19.28 -4.66
C GLU A 106 -5.01 20.44 -5.63
N TYR A 107 -4.20 20.51 -6.70
CA TYR A 107 -4.31 21.55 -7.74
C TYR A 107 -5.68 21.52 -8.42
N MET A 108 -6.12 20.35 -8.87
CA MET A 108 -7.41 20.23 -9.57
C MET A 108 -8.58 20.64 -8.68
N VAL A 109 -8.63 20.14 -7.45
CA VAL A 109 -9.73 20.40 -6.52
C VAL A 109 -9.73 21.86 -6.04
N ASN A 110 -8.57 22.44 -5.74
CA ASN A 110 -8.46 23.81 -5.27
C ASN A 110 -8.72 24.84 -6.39
N ALA A 111 -8.19 24.59 -7.60
CA ALA A 111 -8.39 25.50 -8.74
C ALA A 111 -9.85 25.57 -9.17
N HIS A 112 -10.55 24.44 -9.19
CA HIS A 112 -11.96 24.37 -9.62
C HIS A 112 -12.95 24.47 -8.46
N LYS A 113 -12.46 24.60 -7.21
CA LYS A 113 -13.30 24.77 -6.02
C LYS A 113 -14.36 23.67 -5.86
N ALA A 114 -13.99 22.41 -6.11
CA ALA A 114 -14.90 21.30 -5.84
C ALA A 114 -15.20 21.19 -4.34
N ASP A 115 -16.40 20.74 -4.02
CA ASP A 115 -16.94 20.71 -2.65
C ASP A 115 -16.65 19.38 -1.94
N ALA A 116 -16.57 18.28 -2.69
CA ALA A 116 -16.30 16.95 -2.17
C ALA A 116 -15.48 16.13 -3.18
N LEU A 117 -14.92 15.02 -2.74
CA LEU A 117 -13.95 14.25 -3.50
C LEU A 117 -14.25 12.74 -3.41
N VAL A 118 -14.27 12.05 -4.56
CA VAL A 118 -14.13 10.60 -4.64
C VAL A 118 -12.74 10.28 -5.16
N CYS A 119 -12.01 9.43 -4.43
CA CYS A 119 -10.70 8.93 -4.84
C CYS A 119 -10.82 7.51 -5.36
N ILE A 120 -10.52 7.30 -6.65
CA ILE A 120 -10.48 5.99 -7.31
C ILE A 120 -9.03 5.64 -7.56
N SER A 121 -8.47 4.81 -6.69
CA SER A 121 -7.08 4.36 -6.72
C SER A 121 -7.03 2.83 -6.75
N ASN A 122 -5.86 2.25 -6.96
CA ASN A 122 -5.71 0.81 -6.81
C ASN A 122 -4.27 0.36 -6.55
N CYS A 123 -3.25 1.04 -7.07
CA CYS A 123 -1.86 0.60 -7.03
C CYS A 123 -1.03 1.39 -6.01
N ASP A 124 0.22 0.97 -5.84
CA ASP A 124 1.13 1.20 -4.72
C ASP A 124 1.26 2.66 -4.26
N LYS A 125 1.51 3.59 -5.20
CA LYS A 125 1.80 4.99 -4.85
C LYS A 125 0.59 5.90 -5.04
N ILE A 126 -0.39 5.42 -5.78
CA ILE A 126 -1.59 6.19 -6.10
C ILE A 126 -2.49 6.31 -4.87
N THR A 127 -2.76 5.21 -4.19
CA THR A 127 -3.57 5.22 -2.97
C THR A 127 -2.99 6.15 -1.89
N PRO A 128 -1.70 6.04 -1.50
CA PRO A 128 -1.14 6.97 -0.51
C PRO A 128 -1.03 8.41 -1.04
N GLY A 129 -0.76 8.64 -2.32
CA GLY A 129 -0.75 9.97 -2.91
C GLY A 129 -2.12 10.67 -2.81
N MET A 130 -3.20 9.95 -3.11
CA MET A 130 -4.56 10.46 -2.95
C MET A 130 -4.94 10.65 -1.48
N LEU A 131 -4.47 9.77 -0.55
CA LEU A 131 -4.65 9.95 0.89
C LEU A 131 -3.98 11.24 1.37
N MET A 132 -2.74 11.52 0.96
CA MET A 132 -2.05 12.78 1.26
C MET A 132 -2.86 13.99 0.77
N ALA A 133 -3.38 13.96 -0.47
CA ALA A 133 -4.22 15.03 -1.01
C ALA A 133 -5.50 15.21 -0.21
N ALA A 134 -6.17 14.13 0.19
CA ALA A 134 -7.39 14.19 1.00
C ALA A 134 -7.13 14.85 2.36
N MET A 135 -5.98 14.56 2.99
CA MET A 135 -5.58 15.20 4.24
C MET A 135 -5.29 16.70 4.07
N ARG A 136 -4.62 17.09 2.97
CA ARG A 136 -4.36 18.51 2.66
C ARG A 136 -5.65 19.29 2.42
N LEU A 137 -6.55 18.75 1.61
CA LEU A 137 -7.80 19.38 1.21
C LEU A 137 -8.81 19.45 2.35
N ASN A 138 -8.92 18.42 3.15
CA ASN A 138 -9.84 18.26 4.27
C ASN A 138 -11.29 18.67 3.93
N ILE A 139 -11.80 18.18 2.81
CA ILE A 139 -13.19 18.26 2.37
C ILE A 139 -13.82 16.87 2.43
N PRO A 140 -15.16 16.71 2.45
CA PRO A 140 -15.77 15.39 2.43
C PRO A 140 -15.17 14.51 1.33
N THR A 141 -14.64 13.35 1.70
CA THR A 141 -13.89 12.46 0.78
C THR A 141 -14.22 11.01 1.05
N VAL A 142 -14.41 10.23 -0.02
CA VAL A 142 -14.59 8.77 0.03
C VAL A 142 -13.57 8.11 -0.89
N PHE A 143 -12.95 7.04 -0.39
CA PHE A 143 -12.06 6.20 -1.18
C PHE A 143 -12.79 4.94 -1.65
N VAL A 144 -12.54 4.56 -2.89
CA VAL A 144 -12.97 3.28 -3.44
C VAL A 144 -11.92 2.75 -4.40
N SER A 145 -11.34 1.58 -4.09
CA SER A 145 -10.28 1.00 -4.90
C SER A 145 -10.83 0.25 -6.11
N GLY A 146 -10.00 0.11 -7.15
CA GLY A 146 -10.32 -0.70 -8.33
C GLY A 146 -10.49 -2.19 -8.02
N GLY A 147 -10.00 -2.66 -6.89
CA GLY A 147 -10.03 -4.04 -6.43
C GLY A 147 -8.86 -4.88 -6.90
N PRO A 148 -8.55 -5.98 -6.19
CA PRO A 148 -7.50 -6.93 -6.55
C PRO A 148 -7.91 -7.83 -7.73
N MET A 149 -6.92 -8.36 -8.45
CA MET A 149 -7.12 -9.42 -9.42
C MET A 149 -7.26 -10.80 -8.74
N GLU A 150 -7.80 -11.75 -9.49
CA GLU A 150 -7.80 -13.17 -9.09
C GLU A 150 -6.37 -13.72 -9.05
N ALA A 151 -6.12 -14.73 -8.23
CA ALA A 151 -4.86 -15.49 -8.28
C ALA A 151 -4.79 -16.29 -9.60
N GLY A 152 -3.62 -16.27 -10.24
CA GLY A 152 -3.35 -17.10 -11.39
C GLY A 152 -3.32 -18.60 -11.02
N LYS A 153 -3.54 -19.48 -11.99
CA LYS A 153 -3.50 -20.92 -11.79
C LYS A 153 -2.65 -21.59 -12.88
N TRP A 154 -1.69 -22.39 -12.44
CA TRP A 154 -0.86 -23.21 -13.32
C TRP A 154 -0.62 -24.60 -12.70
N LYS A 155 -0.91 -25.65 -13.43
CA LYS A 155 -0.82 -27.06 -12.96
C LYS A 155 -1.50 -27.31 -11.60
N GLY A 156 -2.61 -26.58 -11.32
CA GLY A 156 -3.36 -26.71 -10.06
C GLY A 156 -2.88 -25.82 -8.91
N GLU A 157 -1.72 -25.19 -9.03
CA GLU A 157 -1.15 -24.30 -8.02
C GLU A 157 -1.46 -22.82 -8.28
N ASN A 158 -1.44 -22.00 -7.23
CA ASN A 158 -1.50 -20.56 -7.37
C ASN A 158 -0.19 -20.05 -7.95
N VAL A 159 -0.28 -19.16 -8.95
CA VAL A 159 0.86 -18.43 -9.51
C VAL A 159 0.55 -16.93 -9.56
N ASP A 160 1.59 -16.13 -9.46
CA ASP A 160 1.53 -14.68 -9.47
C ASP A 160 2.79 -14.07 -10.11
N LEU A 161 2.90 -12.75 -10.11
CA LEU A 161 4.07 -12.01 -10.59
C LEU A 161 5.38 -12.55 -9.99
N ILE A 162 5.40 -12.85 -8.69
CA ILE A 162 6.60 -13.32 -8.00
C ILE A 162 7.00 -14.69 -8.50
N THR A 163 6.03 -15.57 -8.74
CA THR A 163 6.26 -16.88 -9.34
C THR A 163 6.94 -16.76 -10.70
N ALA A 164 6.44 -15.87 -11.56
CA ALA A 164 7.03 -15.63 -12.88
C ALA A 164 8.47 -15.10 -12.77
N MET A 165 8.74 -14.15 -11.86
CA MET A 165 10.08 -13.60 -11.65
C MET A 165 11.09 -14.63 -11.13
N VAL A 166 10.70 -15.46 -10.17
CA VAL A 166 11.58 -16.50 -9.59
C VAL A 166 11.87 -17.58 -10.63
N LYS A 167 10.85 -18.01 -11.38
CA LYS A 167 10.99 -19.01 -12.45
C LYS A 167 11.78 -18.49 -13.64
N GLY A 168 11.64 -17.20 -13.99
CA GLY A 168 12.44 -16.55 -15.03
C GLY A 168 13.94 -16.46 -14.70
N ALA A 169 14.30 -16.47 -13.40
CA ALA A 169 15.69 -16.50 -12.95
C ALA A 169 16.26 -17.93 -12.81
N ASP A 170 15.42 -18.95 -12.87
CA ASP A 170 15.79 -20.35 -12.75
C ASP A 170 16.10 -20.96 -14.12
N THR A 171 17.37 -21.12 -14.44
CA THR A 171 17.85 -21.68 -15.73
C THR A 171 17.46 -23.14 -15.97
N SER A 172 16.89 -23.84 -14.98
CA SER A 172 16.36 -25.20 -15.14
C SER A 172 14.93 -25.22 -15.72
N VAL A 173 14.23 -24.08 -15.74
CA VAL A 173 12.89 -23.92 -16.32
C VAL A 173 13.03 -23.63 -17.81
N SER A 174 12.28 -24.34 -18.67
CA SER A 174 12.31 -24.10 -20.11
C SER A 174 11.56 -22.81 -20.49
N ASP A 175 11.91 -22.23 -21.65
CA ASP A 175 11.21 -21.04 -22.16
C ASP A 175 9.71 -21.29 -22.41
N GLU A 176 9.33 -22.51 -22.81
CA GLU A 176 7.94 -22.89 -23.00
C GLU A 176 7.17 -22.94 -21.67
N GLU A 177 7.77 -23.51 -20.63
CA GLU A 177 7.18 -23.56 -19.29
C GLU A 177 7.06 -22.16 -18.69
N LEU A 178 8.08 -21.32 -18.88
CA LEU A 178 8.06 -19.92 -18.43
C LEU A 178 6.94 -19.14 -19.13
N ALA A 179 6.78 -19.28 -20.44
CA ALA A 179 5.71 -18.63 -21.20
C ALA A 179 4.31 -19.08 -20.75
N GLU A 180 4.12 -20.34 -20.35
CA GLU A 180 2.86 -20.80 -19.74
C GLU A 180 2.57 -20.10 -18.42
N ILE A 181 3.58 -19.91 -17.56
CA ILE A 181 3.44 -19.21 -16.27
C ILE A 181 3.11 -17.75 -16.51
N GLU A 182 3.82 -17.05 -17.39
CA GLU A 182 3.60 -15.64 -17.74
C GLU A 182 2.15 -15.40 -18.21
N ASN A 183 1.61 -16.28 -19.05
CA ASN A 183 0.26 -16.17 -19.56
C ASN A 183 -0.83 -16.39 -18.48
N ARG A 184 -0.48 -16.93 -17.31
CA ARG A 184 -1.44 -17.32 -16.26
C ARG A 184 -1.24 -16.58 -14.95
N ALA A 185 -0.06 -16.01 -14.70
CA ALA A 185 0.30 -15.39 -13.43
C ALA A 185 -0.58 -14.18 -13.07
N CYS A 186 -1.03 -13.42 -14.09
CA CYS A 186 -1.85 -12.22 -13.92
C CYS A 186 -3.11 -12.31 -14.80
N PRO A 187 -4.20 -12.99 -14.35
CA PRO A 187 -5.31 -13.37 -15.20
C PRO A 187 -6.33 -12.26 -15.49
N GLY A 188 -6.01 -10.99 -15.23
CA GLY A 188 -6.97 -9.94 -15.55
C GLY A 188 -6.68 -8.57 -14.95
N CYS A 189 -7.72 -7.72 -14.93
CA CYS A 189 -7.63 -6.42 -14.29
C CYS A 189 -7.69 -6.55 -12.76
N GLY A 190 -7.06 -5.62 -12.08
CA GLY A 190 -6.99 -5.55 -10.63
C GLY A 190 -5.55 -5.31 -10.16
N SER A 191 -5.40 -4.90 -8.90
CA SER A 191 -4.10 -4.91 -8.21
C SER A 191 -3.61 -6.35 -8.01
N CYS A 192 -2.43 -6.52 -7.42
CA CYS A 192 -1.85 -7.84 -7.20
C CYS A 192 -2.81 -8.80 -6.48
N SER A 193 -2.68 -10.12 -6.72
CA SER A 193 -3.51 -11.13 -6.05
C SER A 193 -3.05 -11.48 -4.61
N GLY A 194 -1.85 -11.04 -4.21
CA GLY A 194 -1.29 -11.24 -2.86
C GLY A 194 -1.33 -9.98 -1.99
N MET A 195 -0.80 -10.07 -0.75
CA MET A 195 -0.68 -8.95 0.17
C MET A 195 0.62 -8.16 -0.11
N PHE A 196 0.67 -7.57 -1.30
CA PHE A 196 1.71 -6.63 -1.72
C PHE A 196 1.31 -5.21 -1.34
N THR A 197 2.11 -4.21 -1.69
CA THR A 197 1.87 -2.83 -1.26
C THR A 197 0.51 -2.28 -1.69
N ALA A 198 0.07 -2.57 -2.92
CA ALA A 198 -1.22 -2.12 -3.44
C ALA A 198 -2.40 -2.58 -2.56
N ASN A 199 -2.49 -3.88 -2.30
CA ASN A 199 -3.55 -4.45 -1.48
C ASN A 199 -3.41 -4.05 -0.01
N SER A 200 -2.17 -3.99 0.52
CA SER A 200 -1.94 -3.48 1.87
C SER A 200 -2.52 -2.07 2.03
N MET A 201 -2.21 -1.15 1.11
CA MET A 201 -2.74 0.22 1.19
C MET A 201 -4.26 0.29 1.01
N ASN A 202 -4.86 -0.54 0.15
CA ASN A 202 -6.31 -0.60 -0.01
C ASN A 202 -7.01 -1.15 1.25
N CYS A 203 -6.43 -2.13 1.93
CA CYS A 203 -6.88 -2.63 3.24
C CYS A 203 -6.71 -1.58 4.33
N LEU A 204 -5.57 -0.87 4.35
CA LEU A 204 -5.30 0.19 5.33
C LEU A 204 -6.24 1.40 5.16
N THR A 205 -6.64 1.73 3.93
CA THR A 205 -7.65 2.78 3.68
C THR A 205 -8.99 2.40 4.29
N GLU A 206 -9.33 1.10 4.29
CA GLU A 206 -10.51 0.56 4.95
C GLU A 206 -10.37 0.63 6.49
N ALA A 207 -9.21 0.26 7.04
CA ALA A 207 -8.96 0.32 8.48
C ALA A 207 -8.87 1.77 9.02
N LEU A 208 -8.33 2.72 8.22
CA LEU A 208 -8.35 4.15 8.52
C LEU A 208 -9.77 4.74 8.56
N GLY A 209 -10.76 4.01 8.05
CA GLY A 209 -12.14 4.45 8.01
C GLY A 209 -12.54 5.30 6.80
N LEU A 210 -11.67 5.46 5.80
CA LEU A 210 -11.93 6.33 4.62
C LEU A 210 -12.58 5.61 3.44
N SER A 211 -12.80 4.30 3.54
CA SER A 211 -13.51 3.49 2.56
C SER A 211 -14.51 2.52 3.22
N LEU A 212 -15.42 1.99 2.41
CA LEU A 212 -16.42 1.02 2.85
C LEU A 212 -15.80 -0.37 3.06
N PRO A 213 -16.39 -1.22 3.94
CA PRO A 213 -15.98 -2.61 4.11
C PRO A 213 -15.99 -3.40 2.80
N GLY A 214 -14.96 -4.23 2.62
CA GLY A 214 -14.71 -4.97 1.39
C GLY A 214 -13.87 -4.22 0.35
N ASN A 215 -13.50 -2.96 0.62
CA ASN A 215 -12.68 -2.16 -0.29
C ASN A 215 -11.35 -2.84 -0.62
N GLY A 216 -10.69 -3.42 0.37
CA GLY A 216 -9.37 -4.05 0.19
C GLY A 216 -9.41 -5.44 -0.46
N THR A 217 -10.54 -6.17 -0.43
CA THR A 217 -10.54 -7.61 -0.68
C THR A 217 -11.50 -8.12 -1.75
N ILE A 218 -12.57 -7.38 -2.10
CA ILE A 218 -13.47 -7.77 -3.19
C ILE A 218 -12.73 -7.68 -4.53
N LEU A 219 -12.77 -8.75 -5.33
CA LEU A 219 -12.11 -8.82 -6.64
C LEU A 219 -12.64 -7.77 -7.62
N ALA A 220 -11.76 -7.21 -8.46
CA ALA A 220 -12.10 -6.19 -9.45
C ALA A 220 -13.19 -6.65 -10.44
N THR A 221 -13.16 -7.93 -10.82
CA THR A 221 -14.09 -8.52 -11.79
C THR A 221 -15.46 -8.87 -11.21
N HIS A 222 -15.59 -8.95 -9.88
CA HIS A 222 -16.82 -9.38 -9.21
C HIS A 222 -17.91 -8.30 -9.18
N ALA A 223 -19.17 -8.69 -9.33
CA ALA A 223 -20.32 -7.78 -9.33
C ALA A 223 -20.45 -6.96 -8.04
N ASN A 224 -20.01 -7.49 -6.89
CA ASN A 224 -20.00 -6.75 -5.62
C ASN A 224 -19.00 -5.57 -5.64
N ARG A 225 -17.94 -5.61 -6.43
CA ARG A 225 -17.05 -4.46 -6.65
C ARG A 225 -17.79 -3.30 -7.31
N ARG A 226 -18.63 -3.59 -8.30
CA ARG A 226 -19.47 -2.57 -8.95
C ARG A 226 -20.41 -1.89 -7.93
N ARG A 227 -21.06 -2.68 -7.06
CA ARG A 227 -21.94 -2.13 -6.02
C ARG A 227 -21.21 -1.21 -5.06
N LEU A 228 -19.95 -1.52 -4.72
CA LEU A 228 -19.12 -0.69 -3.86
C LEU A 228 -18.89 0.70 -4.46
N PHE A 229 -18.72 0.81 -5.78
CA PHE A 229 -18.64 2.11 -6.48
C PHE A 229 -19.95 2.88 -6.43
N GLU A 230 -21.08 2.20 -6.62
CA GLU A 230 -22.42 2.78 -6.54
C GLU A 230 -22.72 3.30 -5.12
N ASP A 231 -22.31 2.56 -4.10
CA ASP A 231 -22.50 2.94 -2.70
C ASP A 231 -21.56 4.08 -2.28
N ALA A 232 -20.30 4.09 -2.74
CA ALA A 232 -19.39 5.21 -2.54
C ALA A 232 -19.91 6.52 -3.17
N ALA A 233 -20.54 6.43 -4.34
CA ALA A 233 -21.15 7.59 -5.00
C ALA A 233 -22.33 8.17 -4.19
N LYS A 234 -23.17 7.31 -3.62
CA LYS A 234 -24.27 7.74 -2.73
C LYS A 234 -23.73 8.37 -1.45
N LEU A 235 -22.72 7.71 -0.86
CA LEU A 235 -22.13 8.13 0.40
C LEU A 235 -21.50 9.53 0.29
N ILE A 236 -20.73 9.80 -0.77
CA ILE A 236 -20.09 11.12 -0.93
C ILE A 236 -21.11 12.24 -1.07
N VAL A 237 -22.19 12.02 -1.80
CA VAL A 237 -23.28 13.02 -1.91
C VAL A 237 -23.90 13.27 -0.54
N GLY A 238 -24.22 12.22 0.22
CA GLY A 238 -24.74 12.34 1.58
C GLY A 238 -23.79 13.10 2.51
N ASN A 239 -22.51 12.77 2.49
CA ASN A 239 -21.49 13.40 3.33
C ASN A 239 -21.26 14.88 2.94
N ALA A 240 -21.34 15.22 1.65
CA ALA A 240 -21.29 16.61 1.21
C ALA A 240 -22.44 17.42 1.82
N TYR A 241 -23.68 16.92 1.77
CA TYR A 241 -24.83 17.61 2.38
C TYR A 241 -24.70 17.69 3.90
N LYS A 242 -24.30 16.61 4.60
CA LYS A 242 -24.05 16.64 6.05
C LYS A 242 -23.08 17.77 6.43
N TYR A 243 -21.98 17.91 5.69
CA TYR A 243 -21.00 18.96 5.97
C TYR A 243 -21.55 20.35 5.65
N TYR A 244 -22.06 20.58 4.43
CA TYR A 244 -22.44 21.93 3.98
C TYR A 244 -23.80 22.39 4.55
N GLU A 245 -24.77 21.52 4.70
CA GLU A 245 -26.11 21.89 5.21
C GLU A 245 -26.20 21.76 6.73
N ASP A 246 -25.70 20.64 7.31
CA ASP A 246 -25.85 20.36 8.73
C ASP A 246 -24.64 20.86 9.56
N GLY A 247 -23.49 21.11 8.93
CA GLY A 247 -22.24 21.51 9.56
C GLY A 247 -21.57 20.38 10.32
N ASP A 248 -21.78 19.14 9.86
CA ASP A 248 -21.19 17.95 10.45
C ASP A 248 -19.74 17.77 9.96
N GLU A 249 -18.79 18.08 10.81
CA GLU A 249 -17.35 17.94 10.52
C GLU A 249 -16.82 16.51 10.70
N SER A 250 -17.63 15.60 11.26
CA SER A 250 -17.22 14.19 11.45
C SER A 250 -16.98 13.48 10.13
N VAL A 251 -17.51 13.96 9.02
CA VAL A 251 -17.34 13.41 7.67
C VAL A 251 -16.04 13.87 6.97
N LEU A 252 -15.25 14.73 7.61
CA LEU A 252 -14.00 15.23 7.05
C LEU A 252 -12.85 14.21 7.22
N PRO A 253 -11.91 14.11 6.26
CA PRO A 253 -10.81 13.17 6.33
C PRO A 253 -9.97 13.25 7.61
N ARG A 254 -9.65 14.47 8.10
CA ARG A 254 -8.86 14.64 9.33
C ARG A 254 -9.65 14.30 10.60
N SER A 255 -10.97 14.38 10.56
CA SER A 255 -11.83 13.94 11.66
C SER A 255 -11.92 12.41 11.75
N ILE A 256 -11.80 11.73 10.62
CA ILE A 256 -11.81 10.25 10.51
C ILE A 256 -10.40 9.70 10.76
N ALA A 257 -9.39 10.20 10.05
CA ALA A 257 -8.00 9.75 10.14
C ALA A 257 -7.28 10.34 11.37
N THR A 258 -7.81 10.05 12.54
CA THR A 258 -7.24 10.43 13.84
C THR A 258 -6.01 9.60 14.17
N ARG A 259 -5.27 9.96 15.23
CA ARG A 259 -4.16 9.14 15.72
C ARG A 259 -4.58 7.70 16.01
N GLN A 260 -5.76 7.50 16.59
CA GLN A 260 -6.30 6.17 16.87
C GLN A 260 -6.58 5.38 15.59
N ALA A 261 -7.09 6.04 14.55
CA ALA A 261 -7.29 5.41 13.24
C ALA A 261 -5.96 4.98 12.60
N PHE A 262 -4.89 5.78 12.72
CA PHE A 262 -3.55 5.38 12.27
C PHE A 262 -3.00 4.19 13.08
N LEU A 263 -3.20 4.16 14.40
CA LEU A 263 -2.80 3.02 15.24
C LEU A 263 -3.60 1.76 14.86
N ASN A 264 -4.91 1.87 14.65
CA ASN A 264 -5.75 0.75 14.17
C ASN A 264 -5.29 0.23 12.80
N ALA A 265 -5.00 1.13 11.86
CA ALA A 265 -4.51 0.75 10.54
C ALA A 265 -3.15 0.04 10.62
N MET A 266 -2.21 0.55 11.42
CA MET A 266 -0.90 -0.09 11.62
C MET A 266 -1.04 -1.44 12.34
N THR A 267 -1.97 -1.56 13.29
CA THR A 267 -2.29 -2.82 13.95
C THR A 267 -2.79 -3.86 12.94
N LEU A 268 -3.69 -3.48 12.00
CA LEU A 268 -4.10 -4.34 10.90
C LEU A 268 -2.90 -4.77 10.04
N ASP A 269 -2.05 -3.82 9.65
CA ASP A 269 -0.90 -4.07 8.77
C ASP A 269 0.07 -5.11 9.36
N ILE A 270 0.36 -4.97 10.65
CA ILE A 270 1.19 -5.90 11.41
C ILE A 270 0.53 -7.28 11.49
N ALA A 271 -0.79 -7.34 11.77
CA ALA A 271 -1.52 -8.60 11.90
C ALA A 271 -1.67 -9.36 10.58
N MET A 272 -1.80 -8.65 9.46
CA MET A 272 -1.94 -9.28 8.14
C MET A 272 -0.60 -9.52 7.43
N GLY A 273 0.54 -9.18 8.05
CA GLY A 273 1.85 -9.30 7.43
C GLY A 273 1.97 -8.48 6.15
N GLY A 274 1.54 -7.23 6.20
CA GLY A 274 1.50 -6.32 5.06
C GLY A 274 2.87 -5.95 4.51
N SER A 275 2.90 -4.99 3.61
CA SER A 275 4.13 -4.52 2.97
C SER A 275 4.90 -3.56 3.87
N THR A 276 6.24 -3.65 3.90
CA THR A 276 7.08 -2.65 4.58
C THR A 276 6.91 -1.23 4.01
N ASN A 277 6.49 -1.09 2.75
CA ASN A 277 6.22 0.20 2.13
C ASN A 277 5.07 0.97 2.79
N THR A 278 4.14 0.28 3.44
CA THR A 278 3.04 0.91 4.17
C THR A 278 3.53 1.80 5.30
N VAL A 279 4.66 1.46 5.92
CA VAL A 279 5.34 2.28 6.93
C VAL A 279 5.65 3.67 6.37
N LEU A 280 6.32 3.74 5.20
CA LEU A 280 6.59 5.00 4.51
C LEU A 280 5.31 5.78 4.23
N HIS A 281 4.28 5.08 3.78
CA HIS A 281 3.05 5.71 3.32
C HIS A 281 2.18 6.21 4.46
N LEU A 282 2.05 5.45 5.55
CA LEU A 282 1.29 5.91 6.72
C LEU A 282 1.98 7.09 7.42
N LEU A 283 3.32 7.08 7.53
CA LEU A 283 4.08 8.22 8.05
C LEU A 283 3.85 9.48 7.20
N ALA A 284 3.85 9.34 5.87
CA ALA A 284 3.59 10.45 4.95
C ALA A 284 2.16 10.99 5.08
N VAL A 285 1.15 10.11 5.13
CA VAL A 285 -0.25 10.51 5.28
C VAL A 285 -0.50 11.15 6.65
N ALA A 286 0.09 10.60 7.72
CA ALA A 286 -0.02 11.16 9.07
C ALA A 286 0.59 12.59 9.14
N ASN A 287 1.73 12.80 8.48
CA ASN A 287 2.34 14.12 8.35
C ASN A 287 1.38 15.13 7.69
N GLU A 288 0.75 14.77 6.58
CA GLU A 288 -0.23 15.62 5.89
C GLU A 288 -1.52 15.85 6.71
N ALA A 289 -1.88 14.89 7.55
CA ALA A 289 -3.02 15.02 8.47
C ALA A 289 -2.68 15.88 9.70
N GLY A 290 -1.41 16.17 9.96
CA GLY A 290 -0.94 16.83 11.18
C GLY A 290 -1.03 15.92 12.41
N VAL A 291 -0.95 14.60 12.21
CA VAL A 291 -1.02 13.58 13.27
C VAL A 291 0.37 13.17 13.70
N ASP A 292 0.65 13.21 15.01
CA ASP A 292 1.91 12.72 15.60
C ASP A 292 1.91 11.18 15.62
N PHE A 293 2.41 10.59 14.52
CA PHE A 293 2.56 9.14 14.33
C PHE A 293 3.98 8.86 13.84
N LYS A 294 4.72 8.01 14.55
CA LYS A 294 6.17 7.83 14.41
C LYS A 294 6.59 6.36 14.34
N MET A 295 7.84 6.12 13.93
CA MET A 295 8.48 4.79 13.96
C MET A 295 8.40 4.12 15.34
N ALA A 296 8.49 4.90 16.43
CA ALA A 296 8.35 4.38 17.79
C ALA A 296 6.95 3.81 18.08
N ASP A 297 5.89 4.40 17.51
CA ASP A 297 4.53 3.85 17.62
C ASP A 297 4.42 2.50 16.90
N ILE A 298 5.05 2.40 15.73
CA ILE A 298 5.08 1.17 14.94
C ILE A 298 5.85 0.07 15.67
N ASP A 299 7.02 0.38 16.24
CA ASP A 299 7.77 -0.56 17.07
C ASP A 299 6.95 -1.04 18.27
N ALA A 300 6.32 -0.11 19.00
CA ALA A 300 5.49 -0.45 20.16
C ALA A 300 4.31 -1.37 19.80
N LEU A 301 3.65 -1.13 18.66
CA LEU A 301 2.59 -2.00 18.15
C LEU A 301 3.14 -3.37 17.73
N SER A 302 4.24 -3.41 17.00
CA SER A 302 4.81 -4.65 16.47
C SER A 302 5.24 -5.66 17.55
N ARG A 303 5.43 -5.20 18.79
CA ARG A 303 5.74 -6.04 19.96
C ARG A 303 4.50 -6.65 20.62
N LYS A 304 3.30 -6.17 20.30
CA LYS A 304 2.05 -6.54 20.97
C LYS A 304 1.08 -7.26 20.02
N VAL A 305 1.10 -6.87 18.75
CA VAL A 305 0.14 -7.32 17.76
C VAL A 305 0.60 -8.64 17.15
N PRO A 306 -0.16 -9.73 17.26
CA PRO A 306 0.19 -11.01 16.66
C PRO A 306 0.02 -10.99 15.14
N CYS A 307 0.72 -11.86 14.43
CA CYS A 307 0.47 -12.13 13.01
C CYS A 307 -0.66 -13.13 12.88
N LEU A 308 -1.82 -12.68 12.40
CA LEU A 308 -3.06 -13.48 12.31
C LEU A 308 -3.37 -13.96 10.89
N CYS A 309 -2.74 -13.34 9.87
CA CYS A 309 -3.02 -13.68 8.48
C CYS A 309 -1.71 -13.72 7.68
N LYS A 310 -1.58 -14.72 6.82
CA LYS A 310 -0.48 -14.81 5.85
C LYS A 310 -1.06 -15.05 4.46
N LEU A 311 -0.72 -14.18 3.53
CA LEU A 311 -1.08 -14.30 2.11
C LEU A 311 0.18 -14.36 1.26
N SER A 312 0.06 -14.70 -0.02
CA SER A 312 1.19 -14.56 -0.97
C SER A 312 1.84 -13.17 -0.80
N PRO A 313 3.15 -13.06 -0.74
CA PRO A 313 4.18 -14.08 -0.98
C PRO A 313 4.63 -14.86 0.28
N ASN A 314 4.04 -14.60 1.46
CA ASN A 314 4.42 -15.23 2.74
C ASN A 314 3.92 -16.68 2.85
N THR A 315 2.96 -17.05 2.00
CA THR A 315 2.45 -18.43 1.81
C THR A 315 2.01 -18.60 0.37
N GLN A 316 2.03 -19.83 -0.14
CA GLN A 316 1.43 -20.18 -1.42
C GLN A 316 -0.04 -20.65 -1.28
N ARG A 317 -0.50 -20.87 -0.03
CA ARG A 317 -1.81 -21.43 0.26
C ARG A 317 -2.93 -20.44 0.04
N PHE A 318 -2.73 -19.18 0.40
CA PHE A 318 -3.75 -18.14 0.42
C PHE A 318 -3.35 -16.90 -0.38
N SER A 319 -4.31 -16.31 -1.09
CA SER A 319 -4.24 -15.03 -1.75
C SER A 319 -5.33 -14.10 -1.22
N ILE A 320 -5.50 -12.91 -1.79
CA ILE A 320 -6.46 -11.93 -1.32
C ILE A 320 -7.93 -12.41 -1.39
N GLN A 321 -8.25 -13.27 -2.33
CA GLN A 321 -9.59 -13.84 -2.50
C GLN A 321 -9.97 -14.80 -1.38
N GLU A 322 -9.02 -15.57 -0.83
CA GLU A 322 -9.23 -16.41 0.35
C GLU A 322 -9.36 -15.55 1.60
N CYS A 323 -8.61 -14.45 1.70
CA CYS A 323 -8.80 -13.49 2.77
C CYS A 323 -10.22 -12.88 2.75
N ASN A 324 -10.73 -12.51 1.56
CA ASN A 324 -12.12 -12.06 1.41
C ASN A 324 -13.10 -13.11 1.92
N ARG A 325 -12.94 -14.38 1.50
CA ARG A 325 -13.78 -15.51 1.94
C ARG A 325 -13.78 -15.69 3.46
N ALA A 326 -12.68 -15.34 4.13
CA ALA A 326 -12.50 -15.45 5.58
C ALA A 326 -13.02 -14.22 6.36
N GLY A 327 -13.68 -13.26 5.70
CA GLY A 327 -14.20 -12.04 6.32
C GLY A 327 -13.39 -10.77 6.03
N GLY A 328 -12.38 -10.88 5.20
CA GLY A 328 -11.58 -9.75 4.71
C GLY A 328 -10.94 -8.92 5.84
N VAL A 329 -10.87 -7.62 5.62
CA VAL A 329 -10.31 -6.66 6.59
C VAL A 329 -11.11 -6.68 7.91
N MET A 330 -12.45 -6.69 7.83
CA MET A 330 -13.27 -6.70 9.03
C MET A 330 -13.11 -8.00 9.83
N GLY A 331 -12.85 -9.14 9.18
CA GLY A 331 -12.54 -10.41 9.85
C GLY A 331 -11.26 -10.35 10.67
N ILE A 332 -10.18 -9.75 10.11
CA ILE A 332 -8.91 -9.57 10.84
C ILE A 332 -9.12 -8.57 12.00
N LEU A 333 -9.76 -7.43 11.75
CA LEU A 333 -10.06 -6.44 12.78
C LEU A 333 -10.97 -7.01 13.89
N GLY A 334 -11.89 -7.92 13.55
CA GLY A 334 -12.73 -8.64 14.51
C GLY A 334 -11.91 -9.51 15.46
N GLU A 335 -10.94 -10.26 14.94
CA GLU A 335 -10.05 -11.07 15.81
C GLU A 335 -9.15 -10.18 16.68
N LEU A 336 -8.63 -9.06 16.15
CA LEU A 336 -7.86 -8.08 16.92
C LEU A 336 -8.68 -7.40 18.01
N ALA A 337 -9.95 -7.12 17.75
CA ALA A 337 -10.88 -6.55 18.72
C ALA A 337 -11.13 -7.46 19.93
N LYS A 338 -11.14 -8.77 19.74
CA LYS A 338 -11.25 -9.77 20.83
C LYS A 338 -10.07 -9.72 21.81
N GLY A 339 -8.93 -9.16 21.35
CA GLY A 339 -7.70 -8.98 22.15
C GLY A 339 -7.49 -7.57 22.70
N ASP A 340 -8.49 -6.70 22.62
CA ASP A 340 -8.39 -5.29 23.03
C ASP A 340 -7.23 -4.53 22.36
N LEU A 341 -6.92 -4.88 21.11
CA LEU A 341 -5.80 -4.31 20.34
C LEU A 341 -6.19 -3.10 19.48
N LEU A 342 -7.47 -2.72 19.46
CA LEU A 342 -8.04 -1.66 18.61
C LEU A 342 -8.84 -0.65 19.43
N ASP A 343 -8.85 0.60 18.95
CA ASP A 343 -9.85 1.58 19.37
C ASP A 343 -11.11 1.42 18.50
N LEU A 344 -12.13 0.79 19.07
CA LEU A 344 -13.39 0.50 18.39
C LEU A 344 -14.31 1.72 18.27
N SER A 345 -13.99 2.84 18.95
CA SER A 345 -14.78 4.08 18.89
C SER A 345 -14.45 4.96 17.67
N ALA A 346 -13.38 4.63 16.92
CA ALA A 346 -12.96 5.38 15.75
C ALA A 346 -14.10 5.49 14.72
N ILE A 347 -14.45 6.73 14.36
CA ILE A 347 -15.52 7.02 13.38
C ILE A 347 -15.01 6.75 11.96
N ARG A 348 -15.91 6.25 11.12
CA ARG A 348 -15.64 5.92 9.73
C ARG A 348 -16.46 6.78 8.77
N VAL A 349 -16.07 6.78 7.52
CA VAL A 349 -16.69 7.62 6.45
C VAL A 349 -18.20 7.35 6.26
N ASN A 350 -18.67 6.16 6.61
CA ASN A 350 -20.09 5.79 6.60
C ASN A 350 -20.88 6.30 7.83
N GLY A 351 -20.19 6.97 8.76
CA GLY A 351 -20.79 7.49 10.00
C GLY A 351 -20.93 6.47 11.13
N GLN A 352 -20.48 5.22 10.91
CA GLN A 352 -20.43 4.19 11.94
C GLN A 352 -19.10 4.25 12.69
N THR A 353 -19.05 3.67 13.87
CA THR A 353 -17.80 3.36 14.56
C THR A 353 -17.16 2.10 13.99
N LEU A 354 -15.85 1.92 14.20
CA LEU A 354 -15.17 0.69 13.83
C LEU A 354 -15.83 -0.54 14.50
N GLY A 355 -16.24 -0.42 15.77
CA GLY A 355 -16.90 -1.50 16.50
C GLY A 355 -18.25 -1.91 15.91
N GLU A 356 -19.03 -0.94 15.43
CA GLU A 356 -20.30 -1.22 14.74
C GLU A 356 -20.08 -1.96 13.42
N ASP A 357 -19.08 -1.53 12.62
CA ASP A 357 -18.76 -2.20 11.37
C ASP A 357 -18.17 -3.60 11.61
N VAL A 358 -17.23 -3.77 12.55
CA VAL A 358 -16.70 -5.09 12.92
C VAL A 358 -17.81 -6.05 13.32
N LYS A 359 -18.77 -5.59 14.14
CA LYS A 359 -19.93 -6.42 14.54
C LYS A 359 -20.83 -6.77 13.37
N LYS A 360 -21.13 -5.79 12.49
CA LYS A 360 -22.00 -5.99 11.33
C LYS A 360 -21.40 -6.98 10.32
N TYR A 361 -20.10 -6.93 10.12
CA TYR A 361 -19.39 -7.72 9.11
C TYR A 361 -18.74 -8.98 9.68
N ASP A 362 -19.03 -9.36 10.94
CA ASP A 362 -18.58 -10.62 11.52
C ASP A 362 -19.28 -11.82 10.85
N ILE A 363 -18.48 -12.75 10.33
CA ILE A 363 -18.94 -14.00 9.71
C ILE A 363 -18.83 -15.21 10.64
N THR A 364 -18.35 -15.01 11.88
CA THR A 364 -18.16 -16.10 12.86
C THR A 364 -19.34 -16.21 13.84
N GLY A 365 -20.26 -15.25 13.81
CA GLY A 365 -21.48 -15.24 14.64
C GLY A 365 -22.54 -16.26 14.17
N ASN A 366 -23.55 -16.47 15.00
CA ASN A 366 -24.66 -17.39 14.68
C ASN A 366 -25.55 -16.86 13.55
N GLU A 367 -25.63 -15.54 13.38
CA GLU A 367 -26.39 -14.88 12.33
C GLU A 367 -25.44 -13.93 11.59
N ILE A 368 -25.30 -14.12 10.30
CA ILE A 368 -24.46 -13.29 9.43
C ILE A 368 -25.35 -12.21 8.80
N ASP A 369 -24.92 -10.94 8.89
CA ASP A 369 -25.59 -9.84 8.19
C ASP A 369 -25.67 -10.13 6.68
N PRO A 370 -26.83 -9.93 6.02
CA PRO A 370 -27.00 -10.24 4.59
C PRO A 370 -26.00 -9.50 3.67
N GLU A 371 -25.50 -8.34 4.08
CA GLU A 371 -24.49 -7.60 3.32
C GLU A 371 -23.11 -8.24 3.49
N ALA A 372 -22.75 -8.65 4.70
CA ALA A 372 -21.52 -9.39 4.99
C ALA A 372 -21.49 -10.72 4.22
N ASP A 373 -22.59 -11.49 4.30
CA ASP A 373 -22.77 -12.73 3.55
C ASP A 373 -22.55 -12.52 2.05
N ARG A 374 -23.19 -11.50 1.48
CA ARG A 374 -23.04 -11.15 0.06
C ARG A 374 -21.60 -10.81 -0.33
N ILE A 375 -20.92 -10.00 0.49
CA ILE A 375 -19.55 -9.52 0.21
C ILE A 375 -18.56 -10.68 0.28
N TYR A 376 -18.61 -11.48 1.31
CA TYR A 376 -17.57 -12.49 1.59
C TYR A 376 -17.77 -13.80 0.83
N HIS A 377 -18.95 -14.02 0.24
CA HIS A 377 -19.15 -15.08 -0.74
C HIS A 377 -18.62 -14.75 -2.15
N SER A 378 -18.02 -13.57 -2.37
CA SER A 378 -17.44 -13.21 -3.68
C SER A 378 -16.27 -14.11 -4.04
N ALA A 379 -16.45 -14.98 -5.04
CA ALA A 379 -15.46 -15.94 -5.50
C ALA A 379 -14.80 -15.50 -6.83
N PRO A 380 -13.60 -16.02 -7.15
CA PRO A 380 -12.97 -15.82 -8.45
C PRO A 380 -13.76 -16.54 -9.56
N ALA A 381 -13.69 -16.00 -10.78
CA ALA A 381 -14.28 -16.65 -11.95
C ALA A 381 -13.40 -17.75 -12.55
N GLY A 382 -12.11 -17.77 -12.21
CA GLY A 382 -11.15 -18.77 -12.72
C GLY A 382 -10.82 -18.61 -14.19
N ARG A 383 -10.96 -17.40 -14.75
CA ARG A 383 -10.72 -17.11 -16.17
C ARG A 383 -10.12 -15.72 -16.38
N PHE A 384 -9.41 -15.56 -17.49
CA PHE A 384 -8.92 -14.24 -17.89
C PHE A 384 -10.07 -13.24 -18.08
N CYS A 385 -10.00 -12.09 -17.41
CA CYS A 385 -11.00 -11.03 -17.52
C CYS A 385 -10.42 -9.66 -17.17
N THR A 386 -10.61 -8.68 -18.08
CA THR A 386 -10.19 -7.29 -17.88
C THR A 386 -11.36 -6.33 -17.63
N GLN A 387 -12.54 -6.86 -17.29
CA GLN A 387 -13.75 -6.07 -17.16
C GLN A 387 -14.27 -6.09 -15.72
N MET A 388 -14.43 -4.90 -15.15
CA MET A 388 -14.97 -4.69 -13.80
C MET A 388 -16.42 -5.20 -13.69
N GLY A 389 -16.70 -5.93 -12.61
CA GLY A 389 -18.06 -6.26 -12.20
C GLY A 389 -18.85 -7.20 -13.13
N THR A 390 -18.17 -7.99 -13.97
CA THR A 390 -18.80 -8.80 -15.01
C THR A 390 -19.03 -10.27 -14.63
N GLN A 391 -18.65 -10.67 -13.41
CA GLN A 391 -18.87 -12.01 -12.89
C GLN A 391 -19.52 -11.97 -11.51
N ASN A 392 -20.23 -13.03 -11.12
CA ASN A 392 -20.95 -13.15 -9.85
C ASN A 392 -20.80 -14.53 -9.21
N THR A 393 -19.66 -15.18 -9.45
CA THR A 393 -19.31 -16.48 -8.87
C THR A 393 -19.30 -16.39 -7.35
N LYS A 394 -19.78 -17.41 -6.66
CA LYS A 394 -19.86 -17.46 -5.20
C LYS A 394 -19.11 -18.67 -4.66
N TRP A 395 -18.45 -18.47 -3.53
CA TRP A 395 -18.04 -19.59 -2.69
C TRP A 395 -19.25 -20.36 -2.19
N GLU A 396 -19.13 -21.67 -2.07
CA GLU A 396 -20.19 -22.51 -1.47
C GLU A 396 -20.28 -22.28 0.03
N MET A 397 -19.14 -22.05 0.70
CA MET A 397 -19.05 -21.80 2.14
C MET A 397 -18.02 -20.71 2.42
N LEU A 398 -18.24 -19.91 3.45
CA LEU A 398 -17.26 -19.00 4.03
C LEU A 398 -16.16 -19.78 4.76
N ASP A 399 -14.99 -19.16 4.92
CA ASP A 399 -13.89 -19.68 5.73
C ASP A 399 -14.01 -19.10 7.16
N THR A 400 -14.64 -19.85 8.04
CA THR A 400 -14.79 -19.51 9.46
C THR A 400 -13.80 -20.24 10.36
N ASP A 401 -12.92 -21.05 9.79
CA ASP A 401 -11.88 -21.76 10.55
C ASP A 401 -10.79 -20.79 11.01
N ARG A 402 -10.77 -20.51 12.30
CA ARG A 402 -9.80 -19.58 12.92
C ARG A 402 -8.55 -20.28 13.44
N ALA A 403 -8.45 -21.60 13.30
CA ALA A 403 -7.24 -22.35 13.66
C ALA A 403 -6.35 -22.63 12.45
N GLU A 404 -6.94 -23.07 11.32
CA GLU A 404 -6.21 -23.53 10.14
C GLU A 404 -6.62 -22.78 8.85
N GLY A 405 -7.59 -21.88 8.91
CA GLY A 405 -8.09 -21.09 7.79
C GLY A 405 -7.15 -19.94 7.40
N CYS A 406 -7.66 -19.02 6.58
CA CYS A 406 -6.89 -17.88 6.10
C CYS A 406 -6.62 -16.84 7.19
N ILE A 407 -7.59 -16.62 8.08
CA ILE A 407 -7.49 -15.69 9.22
C ILE A 407 -7.51 -16.54 10.50
N HIS A 408 -6.44 -16.45 11.28
CA HIS A 408 -6.32 -17.14 12.56
C HIS A 408 -6.86 -16.28 13.72
N ASP A 409 -7.30 -16.92 14.80
CA ASP A 409 -7.55 -16.23 16.05
C ASP A 409 -6.24 -15.99 16.84
N LEU A 410 -6.37 -15.31 17.99
CA LEU A 410 -5.24 -14.96 18.84
C LEU A 410 -4.51 -16.20 19.41
N ALA A 411 -5.22 -17.31 19.63
CA ALA A 411 -4.64 -18.53 20.18
C ALA A 411 -3.80 -19.29 19.14
N HIS A 412 -4.15 -19.17 17.86
CA HIS A 412 -3.52 -19.86 16.75
C HIS A 412 -2.67 -18.92 15.87
N ALA A 413 -2.33 -17.73 16.37
CA ALA A 413 -1.51 -16.77 15.64
C ALA A 413 -0.20 -17.39 15.11
N TYR A 414 0.20 -17.01 13.89
CA TYR A 414 1.47 -17.45 13.29
C TYR A 414 2.69 -17.01 14.10
N SER A 415 2.61 -15.86 14.77
CA SER A 415 3.59 -15.36 15.73
C SER A 415 2.89 -14.46 16.74
N LYS A 416 3.43 -14.40 17.96
CA LYS A 416 2.89 -13.56 19.03
C LYS A 416 3.26 -12.10 18.89
N ASP A 417 4.36 -11.81 18.22
CA ASP A 417 4.88 -10.51 17.84
C ASP A 417 4.88 -10.40 16.31
N GLY A 418 4.24 -9.43 15.83
CA GLY A 418 3.87 -8.98 14.50
C GLY A 418 4.42 -9.62 13.22
N GLY A 419 3.77 -9.27 12.13
CA GLY A 419 4.24 -9.56 10.76
C GLY A 419 5.27 -8.55 10.23
N LEU A 420 5.47 -7.43 10.94
CA LEU A 420 6.47 -6.39 10.68
C LEU A 420 7.22 -6.07 11.97
N ALA A 421 8.47 -5.64 11.84
CA ALA A 421 9.27 -5.18 12.97
C ALA A 421 10.14 -3.98 12.59
N VAL A 422 10.40 -3.12 13.56
CA VAL A 422 11.38 -2.02 13.48
C VAL A 422 12.62 -2.44 14.25
N LEU A 423 13.81 -2.29 13.64
CA LEU A 423 15.09 -2.54 14.29
C LEU A 423 15.89 -1.24 14.38
N PHE A 424 16.71 -1.14 15.42
CA PHE A 424 17.61 -0.01 15.66
C PHE A 424 19.03 -0.50 15.92
N GLY A 425 20.01 0.36 15.75
CA GLY A 425 21.39 0.05 16.05
C GLY A 425 22.37 1.02 15.42
N ASN A 426 23.67 0.70 15.49
CA ASN A 426 24.69 1.61 14.99
C ASN A 426 24.69 1.76 13.46
N ILE A 427 24.02 0.86 12.74
CA ILE A 427 23.79 0.98 11.28
C ILE A 427 22.50 1.77 10.99
N ALA A 428 21.48 1.62 11.83
CA ALA A 428 20.14 2.17 11.65
C ALA A 428 19.71 2.99 12.89
N GLN A 429 20.31 4.15 13.06
CA GLN A 429 20.14 4.99 14.24
C GLN A 429 18.70 5.53 14.37
N ASP A 430 18.07 5.86 13.22
CA ASP A 430 16.68 6.33 13.13
C ASP A 430 15.71 5.18 12.80
N GLY A 431 16.21 3.94 12.73
CA GLY A 431 15.46 2.72 12.52
C GLY A 431 15.52 2.16 11.10
N CYS A 432 15.03 0.93 10.97
CA CYS A 432 14.82 0.22 9.72
C CYS A 432 13.66 -0.76 9.87
N VAL A 433 13.18 -1.35 8.79
CA VAL A 433 11.97 -2.18 8.79
C VAL A 433 12.24 -3.56 8.19
N VAL A 434 11.69 -4.59 8.82
CA VAL A 434 11.72 -5.98 8.35
C VAL A 434 10.31 -6.57 8.32
N LYS A 435 9.98 -7.32 7.26
CA LYS A 435 8.74 -8.09 7.14
C LYS A 435 8.94 -9.46 7.79
N THR A 436 8.69 -9.56 9.09
CA THR A 436 8.91 -10.78 9.89
C THR A 436 8.03 -11.94 9.48
N ALA A 437 6.81 -11.67 8.95
CA ALA A 437 5.91 -12.69 8.42
C ALA A 437 6.53 -13.56 7.31
N GLY A 438 7.53 -13.04 6.60
CA GLY A 438 8.25 -13.72 5.52
C GLY A 438 9.62 -14.30 5.92
N VAL A 439 10.03 -14.16 7.18
CA VAL A 439 11.34 -14.64 7.68
C VAL A 439 11.20 -16.02 8.29
N ASP A 440 12.12 -16.92 7.94
CA ASP A 440 12.22 -18.23 8.59
C ASP A 440 12.74 -18.05 10.03
N ALA A 441 12.16 -18.74 10.99
CA ALA A 441 12.52 -18.61 12.41
C ALA A 441 14.03 -18.87 12.69
N SER A 442 14.71 -19.67 11.88
CA SER A 442 16.15 -19.89 11.98
C SER A 442 17.00 -18.66 11.70
N LEU A 443 16.42 -17.62 11.07
CA LEU A 443 17.08 -16.36 10.73
C LEU A 443 16.74 -15.22 11.70
N ASN A 444 16.00 -15.48 12.76
CA ASN A 444 15.66 -14.44 13.76
C ASN A 444 16.89 -13.86 14.44
N HIS A 445 17.96 -14.64 14.56
CA HIS A 445 19.31 -14.24 14.95
C HIS A 445 20.24 -14.56 13.78
N PHE A 446 20.83 -13.55 13.18
CA PHE A 446 21.74 -13.74 12.04
C PHE A 446 23.01 -12.92 12.23
N GLU A 447 24.13 -13.54 11.95
CA GLU A 447 25.44 -12.92 11.95
C GLU A 447 26.21 -13.34 10.71
N GLY A 448 26.83 -12.39 10.02
CA GLY A 448 27.62 -12.72 8.83
C GLY A 448 28.45 -11.57 8.28
N PRO A 449 29.44 -11.90 7.41
CA PRO A 449 30.26 -10.90 6.75
C PRO A 449 29.45 -10.12 5.71
N ALA A 450 29.65 -8.82 5.66
CA ALA A 450 29.07 -7.93 4.67
C ALA A 450 29.61 -8.21 3.27
N LYS A 451 28.74 -8.21 2.26
CA LYS A 451 29.02 -8.11 0.82
C LYS A 451 28.37 -6.85 0.29
N VAL A 452 29.16 -5.85 0.02
CA VAL A 452 28.67 -4.49 -0.18
C VAL A 452 28.58 -4.12 -1.66
N PHE A 453 27.42 -3.61 -2.05
CA PHE A 453 27.13 -3.15 -3.42
C PHE A 453 26.56 -1.72 -3.35
N ASP A 454 26.89 -0.89 -4.33
CA ASP A 454 26.44 0.49 -4.40
C ASP A 454 25.26 0.71 -5.35
N SER A 455 24.63 -0.38 -5.77
CA SER A 455 23.38 -0.38 -6.55
C SER A 455 22.68 -1.73 -6.54
N GLN A 456 21.38 -1.74 -6.87
CA GLN A 456 20.62 -2.96 -7.10
C GLN A 456 21.24 -3.82 -8.21
N GLU A 457 21.65 -3.21 -9.31
CA GLU A 457 22.20 -3.89 -10.48
C GLU A 457 23.48 -4.64 -10.10
N ALA A 458 24.39 -3.97 -9.40
CA ALA A 458 25.64 -4.60 -8.92
C ALA A 458 25.38 -5.75 -7.96
N ALA A 459 24.37 -5.61 -7.08
CA ALA A 459 23.97 -6.69 -6.18
C ALA A 459 23.39 -7.89 -6.95
N CYS A 460 22.53 -7.65 -7.93
CA CYS A 460 21.97 -8.71 -8.79
C CYS A 460 23.07 -9.46 -9.54
N GLU A 461 24.01 -8.77 -10.16
CA GLU A 461 25.17 -9.38 -10.82
C GLU A 461 26.05 -10.17 -9.84
N GLY A 462 26.26 -9.63 -8.64
CA GLY A 462 27.05 -10.30 -7.59
C GLY A 462 26.39 -11.59 -7.10
N ILE A 463 25.07 -11.60 -6.91
CA ILE A 463 24.28 -12.76 -6.47
C ILE A 463 24.32 -13.85 -7.55
N LEU A 464 23.95 -13.51 -8.79
CA LEU A 464 23.93 -14.47 -9.91
C LEU A 464 25.32 -14.98 -10.26
N GLY A 465 26.33 -14.08 -10.20
CA GLY A 465 27.74 -14.40 -10.47
C GLY A 465 28.45 -15.20 -9.37
N GLY A 466 27.75 -15.56 -8.27
CA GLY A 466 28.30 -16.40 -7.20
C GLY A 466 29.25 -15.68 -6.23
N LYS A 467 29.28 -14.33 -6.22
CA LYS A 467 30.04 -13.55 -5.23
C LYS A 467 29.42 -13.61 -3.83
N VAL A 468 28.11 -13.86 -3.77
CA VAL A 468 27.34 -14.04 -2.53
C VAL A 468 27.22 -15.52 -2.24
N VAL A 469 27.56 -15.92 -1.03
CA VAL A 469 27.54 -17.30 -0.55
C VAL A 469 26.73 -17.41 0.76
N ALA A 470 26.43 -18.63 1.17
CA ALA A 470 25.73 -18.88 2.44
C ALA A 470 26.50 -18.26 3.62
N GLY A 471 25.78 -17.57 4.50
CA GLY A 471 26.32 -16.85 5.65
C GLY A 471 26.56 -15.35 5.40
N ASP A 472 26.51 -14.88 4.16
CA ASP A 472 26.75 -13.46 3.86
C ASP A 472 25.55 -12.57 4.23
N VAL A 473 25.85 -11.32 4.59
CA VAL A 473 24.90 -10.20 4.62
C VAL A 473 25.14 -9.33 3.38
N VAL A 474 24.20 -9.34 2.45
CA VAL A 474 24.22 -8.47 1.27
C VAL A 474 23.83 -7.06 1.69
N VAL A 475 24.71 -6.08 1.47
CA VAL A 475 24.50 -4.68 1.81
C VAL A 475 24.37 -3.85 0.54
N ILE A 476 23.19 -3.29 0.30
CA ILE A 476 22.93 -2.44 -0.87
C ILE A 476 22.79 -1.00 -0.38
N THR A 477 23.69 -0.12 -0.82
CA THR A 477 23.77 1.26 -0.34
C THR A 477 23.49 2.27 -1.45
N TYR A 478 23.21 3.53 -1.06
CA TYR A 478 22.88 4.62 -1.98
C TYR A 478 21.62 4.38 -2.83
N GLU A 479 20.66 3.61 -2.31
CA GLU A 479 19.34 3.39 -2.92
C GLU A 479 18.21 4.03 -2.10
N GLY A 480 18.55 4.88 -1.12
CA GLY A 480 17.61 5.62 -0.30
C GLY A 480 16.89 6.75 -1.03
N PRO A 481 16.04 7.53 -0.32
CA PRO A 481 15.27 8.63 -0.91
C PRO A 481 16.11 9.64 -1.70
N LYS A 482 17.27 10.06 -1.16
CA LYS A 482 18.23 10.98 -1.83
C LYS A 482 19.18 10.25 -2.74
N GLY A 483 19.73 9.14 -2.26
CA GLY A 483 20.82 8.41 -2.93
C GLY A 483 20.37 7.70 -4.18
N GLY A 484 19.15 7.18 -4.20
CA GLY A 484 18.56 6.49 -5.33
C GLY A 484 18.60 7.30 -6.64
N PRO A 485 18.15 8.54 -6.75
CA PRO A 485 17.08 9.12 -5.95
C PRO A 485 15.72 8.49 -6.24
N GLY A 486 14.79 8.64 -5.32
CA GLY A 486 13.46 8.06 -5.47
C GLY A 486 13.30 6.70 -4.80
N MET A 487 14.33 6.23 -4.08
CA MET A 487 14.25 5.04 -3.21
C MET A 487 13.60 3.85 -3.94
N GLN A 488 14.24 3.39 -5.03
CA GLN A 488 13.68 2.33 -5.86
C GLN A 488 13.29 1.09 -5.04
N GLU A 489 12.16 0.52 -5.40
CA GLU A 489 11.68 -0.72 -4.79
C GLU A 489 12.40 -1.91 -5.41
N MET A 490 13.05 -2.73 -4.58
CA MET A 490 13.87 -3.84 -5.03
C MET A 490 13.16 -5.17 -4.78
N LEU A 491 13.06 -6.00 -5.82
CA LEU A 491 12.53 -7.35 -5.74
C LEU A 491 13.51 -8.37 -6.35
N TYR A 492 14.25 -7.98 -7.38
CA TYR A 492 15.19 -8.88 -8.06
C TYR A 492 16.30 -9.41 -7.14
N PRO A 493 16.97 -8.61 -6.29
CA PRO A 493 17.98 -9.14 -5.38
C PRO A 493 17.44 -10.26 -4.48
N THR A 494 16.23 -10.08 -3.94
CA THR A 494 15.58 -11.07 -3.07
C THR A 494 15.11 -12.30 -3.84
N SER A 495 14.62 -12.13 -5.06
CA SER A 495 14.25 -13.23 -5.96
C SER A 495 15.46 -14.04 -6.38
N TYR A 496 16.60 -13.40 -6.68
CA TYR A 496 17.84 -14.06 -7.07
C TYR A 496 18.50 -14.81 -5.91
N ILE A 497 18.43 -14.27 -4.69
CA ILE A 497 18.84 -15.03 -3.49
C ILE A 497 18.02 -16.33 -3.37
N LYS A 498 16.72 -16.29 -3.65
CA LYS A 498 15.87 -17.49 -3.66
C LYS A 498 16.21 -18.46 -4.78
N SER A 499 16.38 -17.97 -6.01
CA SER A 499 16.71 -18.83 -7.17
C SER A 499 18.06 -19.54 -6.99
N ARG A 500 18.97 -18.92 -6.22
CA ARG A 500 20.27 -19.51 -5.82
C ARG A 500 20.18 -20.41 -4.57
N HIS A 501 18.97 -20.69 -4.05
CA HIS A 501 18.73 -21.47 -2.82
C HIS A 501 19.40 -20.89 -1.55
N LEU A 502 19.66 -19.57 -1.53
CA LEU A 502 20.28 -18.86 -0.41
C LEU A 502 19.24 -18.18 0.53
N GLY A 503 17.95 -18.30 0.26
CA GLY A 503 16.89 -17.57 0.98
C GLY A 503 16.78 -17.88 2.49
N LYS A 504 17.37 -19.01 2.95
CA LYS A 504 17.48 -19.36 4.38
C LYS A 504 18.92 -19.30 4.90
N ALA A 505 19.83 -18.73 4.14
CA ALA A 505 21.26 -18.73 4.48
C ALA A 505 21.94 -17.37 4.33
N CYS A 506 21.23 -16.35 3.85
CA CYS A 506 21.73 -14.98 3.69
C CYS A 506 20.73 -13.96 4.21
N ALA A 507 21.25 -12.78 4.60
CA ALA A 507 20.47 -11.60 4.87
C ALA A 507 20.70 -10.52 3.79
N LEU A 508 19.71 -9.66 3.52
CA LEU A 508 19.86 -8.45 2.73
C LEU A 508 19.51 -7.23 3.57
N ILE A 509 20.34 -6.20 3.51
CA ILE A 509 20.08 -4.91 4.16
C ILE A 509 20.28 -3.75 3.19
N THR A 510 19.47 -2.68 3.30
CA THR A 510 19.56 -1.54 2.39
C THR A 510 19.01 -0.25 3.00
N ASP A 511 19.54 0.88 2.58
CA ASP A 511 18.94 2.20 2.78
C ASP A 511 17.82 2.52 1.77
N GLY A 512 17.66 1.66 0.75
CA GLY A 512 16.50 1.62 -0.14
C GLY A 512 15.33 0.87 0.49
N ARG A 513 14.47 0.28 -0.34
CA ARG A 513 13.31 -0.50 0.10
C ARG A 513 13.16 -1.78 -0.72
N PHE A 514 12.52 -2.76 -0.11
CA PHE A 514 12.15 -4.00 -0.77
C PHE A 514 10.65 -4.01 -1.11
N SER A 515 10.31 -4.72 -2.18
CA SER A 515 8.93 -4.92 -2.59
C SER A 515 8.11 -5.67 -1.53
N GLY A 516 6.82 -5.38 -1.46
CA GLY A 516 5.86 -6.16 -0.68
C GLY A 516 5.83 -7.65 -1.06
N GLY A 517 6.30 -7.99 -2.28
CA GLY A 517 6.52 -9.35 -2.76
C GLY A 517 7.76 -10.07 -2.20
N THR A 518 8.57 -9.38 -1.41
CA THR A 518 9.80 -9.94 -0.82
C THR A 518 9.49 -10.91 0.32
N SER A 519 10.29 -11.96 0.42
CA SER A 519 10.36 -12.88 1.57
C SER A 519 11.82 -13.25 1.85
N GLY A 520 12.10 -13.81 3.03
CA GLY A 520 13.44 -14.00 3.56
C GLY A 520 13.87 -12.83 4.45
N LEU A 521 15.07 -12.90 5.03
CA LEU A 521 15.61 -11.88 5.92
C LEU A 521 16.07 -10.66 5.09
N SER A 522 15.12 -9.74 4.83
CA SER A 522 15.35 -8.53 4.05
C SER A 522 14.93 -7.31 4.85
N ILE A 523 15.89 -6.43 5.13
CA ILE A 523 15.75 -5.26 6.01
C ILE A 523 15.98 -4.00 5.17
N GLY A 524 14.94 -3.20 5.03
CA GLY A 524 14.98 -1.94 4.27
C GLY A 524 14.77 -0.71 5.13
N HIS A 525 14.74 0.45 4.46
CA HIS A 525 14.51 1.75 5.08
C HIS A 525 15.57 2.14 6.12
N ILE A 526 16.79 1.62 6.01
CA ILE A 526 17.85 1.96 6.96
C ILE A 526 18.07 3.48 6.96
N SER A 527 17.83 4.06 8.12
CA SER A 527 17.94 5.51 8.34
C SER A 527 18.93 5.81 9.46
N PRO A 528 19.79 6.84 9.25
CA PRO A 528 19.96 7.66 8.03
C PRO A 528 20.54 6.88 6.85
N GLU A 529 20.14 7.24 5.62
CA GLU A 529 20.68 6.65 4.38
C GLU A 529 22.14 7.04 4.11
N ALA A 530 22.87 6.27 3.31
CA ALA A 530 24.27 6.53 2.95
C ALA A 530 24.46 7.94 2.34
N ALA A 531 23.58 8.38 1.44
CA ALA A 531 23.64 9.69 0.80
C ALA A 531 23.37 10.86 1.78
N ALA A 532 22.81 10.61 2.95
CA ALA A 532 22.61 11.56 4.04
C ALA A 532 23.70 11.44 5.13
N GLY A 533 24.76 10.66 4.90
CA GLY A 533 25.85 10.46 5.86
C GLY A 533 25.62 9.32 6.85
N GLY A 534 24.61 8.47 6.64
CA GLY A 534 24.30 7.32 7.48
C GLY A 534 25.43 6.28 7.54
N ASN A 535 25.55 5.61 8.67
CA ASN A 535 26.63 4.65 8.92
C ASN A 535 26.64 3.45 7.97
N ILE A 536 25.50 3.11 7.35
CA ILE A 536 25.45 2.08 6.31
C ILE A 536 26.42 2.37 5.14
N GLY A 537 26.65 3.65 4.85
CA GLY A 537 27.61 4.08 3.83
C GLY A 537 29.09 3.89 4.21
N LYS A 538 29.40 3.51 5.44
CA LYS A 538 30.75 3.24 5.95
C LYS A 538 31.11 1.75 5.99
N ILE A 539 30.15 0.86 5.79
CA ILE A 539 30.33 -0.58 5.81
C ILE A 539 31.17 -1.03 4.62
N VAL A 540 32.12 -1.91 4.85
CA VAL A 540 33.00 -2.49 3.81
C VAL A 540 32.87 -4.02 3.78
N ASP A 541 33.31 -4.64 2.69
CA ASP A 541 33.32 -6.11 2.58
C ASP A 541 34.06 -6.76 3.73
N GLY A 542 33.44 -7.78 4.33
CA GLY A 542 33.98 -8.53 5.44
C GLY A 542 33.64 -7.99 6.82
N ASP A 543 33.04 -6.80 6.96
CA ASP A 543 32.52 -6.34 8.24
C ASP A 543 31.45 -7.29 8.74
N ILE A 544 31.48 -7.61 10.03
CA ILE A 544 30.48 -8.51 10.62
C ILE A 544 29.24 -7.70 10.99
N ILE A 545 28.11 -8.12 10.41
CA ILE A 545 26.79 -7.57 10.70
C ILE A 545 26.03 -8.52 11.61
N GLU A 546 25.46 -8.00 12.66
CA GLU A 546 24.62 -8.72 13.64
C GLU A 546 23.18 -8.22 13.54
N ILE A 547 22.25 -9.15 13.36
CA ILE A 547 20.80 -8.90 13.24
C ILE A 547 20.10 -9.76 14.30
N ASP A 548 19.35 -9.14 15.18
CA ASP A 548 18.56 -9.80 16.21
C ASP A 548 17.11 -9.24 16.16
N ILE A 549 16.21 -9.98 15.53
CA ILE A 549 14.80 -9.58 15.40
C ILE A 549 14.09 -9.56 16.76
N PRO A 550 14.20 -10.56 17.63
CA PRO A 550 13.62 -10.51 18.98
C PRO A 550 14.06 -9.31 19.81
N SER A 551 15.36 -8.99 19.79
CA SER A 551 15.92 -7.83 20.52
C SER A 551 15.73 -6.51 19.79
N ARG A 552 15.23 -6.54 18.53
CA ARG A 552 15.03 -5.35 17.68
C ARG A 552 16.33 -4.60 17.39
N THR A 553 17.42 -5.32 17.11
CA THR A 553 18.73 -4.69 16.87
C THR A 553 19.35 -5.08 15.55
N ILE A 554 20.10 -4.14 14.97
CA ILE A 554 20.95 -4.32 13.80
C ILE A 554 22.24 -3.51 13.97
N ASN A 555 23.39 -4.20 13.98
CA ASN A 555 24.67 -3.57 14.25
C ASN A 555 25.77 -4.09 13.32
N VAL A 556 26.74 -3.25 13.00
CA VAL A 556 28.07 -3.70 12.59
C VAL A 556 28.94 -3.85 13.84
N ARG A 557 29.75 -4.92 13.88
CA ARG A 557 30.63 -5.23 15.02
C ARG A 557 31.87 -4.32 15.01
N LEU A 558 31.63 -3.03 15.23
CA LEU A 558 32.62 -1.97 15.37
C LEU A 558 32.25 -1.10 16.57
N THR A 559 33.25 -0.56 17.27
CA THR A 559 32.95 0.46 18.28
C THR A 559 32.50 1.77 17.64
N ASP A 560 31.83 2.62 18.41
CA ASP A 560 31.38 3.94 17.91
C ASP A 560 32.57 4.80 17.45
N GLU A 561 33.73 4.69 18.11
CA GLU A 561 34.97 5.39 17.72
C GLU A 561 35.48 4.86 16.37
N GLN A 562 35.51 3.53 16.17
CA GLN A 562 35.94 2.91 14.92
C GLN A 562 35.01 3.32 13.78
N LEU A 563 33.72 3.27 14.00
CA LEU A 563 32.71 3.61 12.99
C LEU A 563 32.74 5.12 12.67
N SER A 564 32.92 5.97 13.68
CA SER A 564 33.04 7.42 13.47
C SER A 564 34.29 7.81 12.69
N ALA A 565 35.41 7.11 12.92
CA ALA A 565 36.68 7.35 12.23
C ALA A 565 36.69 6.90 10.76
N ARG A 566 35.74 6.00 10.37
CA ARG A 566 35.67 5.54 8.96
C ARG A 566 35.12 6.62 8.03
N PRO A 567 35.74 6.82 6.87
CA PRO A 567 35.18 7.68 5.83
C PRO A 567 33.96 7.00 5.18
N MET A 568 33.08 7.80 4.63
CA MET A 568 32.04 7.32 3.73
C MET A 568 32.66 6.65 2.50
N ARG A 569 32.15 5.52 2.08
CA ARG A 569 32.56 4.89 0.84
C ARG A 569 32.19 5.79 -0.35
N PRO A 570 33.06 5.93 -1.36
CA PRO A 570 32.72 6.66 -2.55
C PRO A 570 31.61 5.94 -3.33
N LEU A 571 30.66 6.69 -3.85
CA LEU A 571 29.69 6.17 -4.81
C LEU A 571 30.36 5.97 -6.16
N LEU A 572 30.56 4.72 -6.56
CA LEU A 572 31.25 4.37 -7.82
C LEU A 572 30.28 4.26 -9.00
N ARG A 573 29.00 4.01 -8.71
CA ARG A 573 27.96 3.94 -9.70
C ARG A 573 27.83 5.26 -10.47
N LYS A 574 27.73 5.16 -11.81
CA LYS A 574 27.39 6.27 -12.68
C LYS A 574 25.94 6.12 -13.14
N ARG A 575 25.07 6.96 -12.61
CA ARG A 575 23.65 7.03 -13.01
C ARG A 575 23.35 8.47 -13.44
N GLU A 576 22.85 8.64 -14.66
CA GLU A 576 22.32 9.94 -15.06
C GLU A 576 21.00 10.20 -14.32
N VAL A 577 20.93 11.30 -13.58
CA VAL A 577 19.74 11.64 -12.81
C VAL A 577 18.95 12.73 -13.53
N PRO A 578 17.75 12.43 -14.06
CA PRO A 578 16.87 13.39 -14.72
C PRO A 578 16.45 14.56 -13.81
N LYS A 579 16.01 15.68 -14.42
CA LYS A 579 15.64 16.90 -13.68
C LYS A 579 14.60 16.67 -12.58
N SER A 580 13.56 15.90 -12.88
CA SER A 580 12.48 15.60 -11.92
C SER A 580 13.00 14.86 -10.68
N LEU A 581 13.87 13.87 -10.87
CA LEU A 581 14.45 13.11 -9.78
C LEU A 581 15.48 13.92 -8.99
N ARG A 582 16.25 14.83 -9.64
CA ARG A 582 17.11 15.78 -8.92
C ARG A 582 16.32 16.73 -8.05
N ALA A 583 15.19 17.25 -8.55
CA ALA A 583 14.31 18.09 -7.77
C ALA A 583 13.74 17.34 -6.55
N TYR A 584 13.30 16.09 -6.73
CA TYR A 584 12.86 15.24 -5.63
C TYR A 584 13.97 15.03 -4.59
N ALA A 585 15.17 14.61 -5.00
CA ALA A 585 16.31 14.35 -4.12
C ALA A 585 16.71 15.56 -3.26
N SER A 586 16.55 16.78 -3.82
CA SER A 586 16.89 18.02 -3.10
C SER A 586 15.91 18.40 -1.98
N MET A 587 14.70 17.85 -2.01
CA MET A 587 13.62 18.20 -1.08
C MET A 587 13.18 17.03 -0.18
N VAL A 588 13.58 15.80 -0.47
CA VAL A 588 13.05 14.63 0.21
C VAL A 588 13.64 14.46 1.62
N SER A 589 12.78 14.05 2.56
CA SER A 589 13.15 13.63 3.92
C SER A 589 13.69 12.19 3.92
N SER A 590 14.18 11.75 5.08
CA SER A 590 14.58 10.37 5.33
C SER A 590 13.39 9.39 5.36
N ALA A 591 13.68 8.09 5.25
CA ALA A 591 12.67 7.04 5.20
C ALA A 591 11.89 6.91 6.52
N ASP A 592 12.53 7.10 7.67
CA ASP A 592 11.88 7.11 9.00
C ASP A 592 10.84 8.23 9.17
N LYS A 593 10.85 9.22 8.27
CA LYS A 593 9.86 10.32 8.18
C LYS A 593 8.91 10.18 6.99
N GLY A 594 8.87 9.00 6.35
CA GLY A 594 7.98 8.72 5.24
C GLY A 594 8.50 9.11 3.86
N GLY A 595 9.76 9.58 3.71
CA GLY A 595 10.32 9.99 2.42
C GLY A 595 9.45 11.04 1.72
N ILE A 596 9.01 12.06 2.44
CA ILE A 596 8.15 13.15 1.96
C ILE A 596 8.99 14.34 1.50
N ARG A 597 8.43 15.20 0.64
CA ARG A 597 9.06 16.49 0.31
C ARG A 597 8.96 17.44 1.51
N ILE A 598 10.08 18.02 1.88
CA ILE A 598 10.17 19.08 2.89
C ILE A 598 10.09 20.41 2.14
N ILE A 599 9.09 21.21 2.46
CA ILE A 599 8.82 22.52 1.87
C ILE A 599 9.10 23.59 2.90
#